data_3b1ae6a9e05d337f4eed79494a817389
#
_entry.id   3b1ae6a9e05d337f4eed79494a817389
#
_cell.length_a   1.000
_cell.length_b   1.000
_cell.length_c   1.000
_cell.angle_alpha   90.00
_cell.angle_beta   90.00
_cell.angle_gamma   90.00
#
_symmetry.space_group_name_H-M   'P 1'
#
loop_
_entity.id
_entity.type
_entity.pdbx_description
1 polymer ?
#
loop_
_entity_poly.entity_id
_entity_poly.type
_entity_poly.pdbx_seq_one_letter_code
_entity_poly.pdbx_strand_id
1 'polypeptide(L)'
;MSHYAIMTDLNRCVGCLSCSVACKTVNNVPIGSFWIEVLRVGPNICGDYQGKRPNIETYFLPMQCQHCKDPECVKVCPTGASHIAADGTIQIDKSKCIGCQFCVMACPYNVRYLNEDERVVEKCTLCTQKTAQGELPQCVAQCGGRACFFGDLDEGIDNFECPANPTKQGKGVSYDDVPNARQKYSDIAKPYDASDMQHLPNVGNNPKFL
;
A
#
# COMPACT_ATOMS: atom_id res chain seq x y z
N MET A 1 -1.73 8.91 18.07
CA MET A 1 -2.44 8.03 17.11
C MET A 1 -1.39 7.48 16.19
N SER A 2 -1.35 6.19 15.99
CA SER A 2 -0.42 5.60 15.03
C SER A 2 -0.75 6.07 13.60
N HIS A 3 0.27 6.30 12.80
CA HIS A 3 0.12 6.69 11.39
C HIS A 3 0.67 5.58 10.49
N TYR A 4 0.05 4.41 10.57
CA TYR A 4 0.47 3.26 9.77
C TYR A 4 0.43 3.53 8.27
N ALA A 5 1.47 3.09 7.59
CA ALA A 5 1.65 3.23 6.15
C ALA A 5 2.32 2.01 5.52
N ILE A 6 2.15 1.87 4.21
CA ILE A 6 2.95 0.96 3.39
C ILE A 6 3.87 1.83 2.53
N MET A 7 5.16 1.57 2.63
CA MET A 7 6.17 2.15 1.75
C MET A 7 6.51 1.14 0.65
N THR A 8 6.69 1.62 -0.57
CA THR A 8 7.11 0.78 -1.69
C THR A 8 8.38 1.30 -2.32
N ASP A 9 9.42 0.47 -2.33
CA ASP A 9 10.64 0.74 -3.09
C ASP A 9 10.39 0.41 -4.58
N LEU A 10 10.20 1.45 -5.38
CA LEU A 10 9.88 1.33 -6.80
C LEU A 10 11.04 0.74 -7.62
N ASN A 11 12.28 0.87 -7.16
CA ASN A 11 13.44 0.26 -7.81
C ASN A 11 13.47 -1.27 -7.65
N ARG A 12 12.76 -1.79 -6.64
CA ARG A 12 12.66 -3.23 -6.34
C ARG A 12 11.36 -3.85 -6.84
N CYS A 13 10.35 -3.05 -7.09
CA CYS A 13 9.06 -3.54 -7.57
C CYS A 13 9.17 -4.00 -9.02
N VAL A 14 8.93 -5.29 -9.26
CA VAL A 14 8.99 -5.92 -10.59
C VAL A 14 7.61 -6.11 -11.21
N GLY A 15 6.55 -5.60 -10.61
CA GLY A 15 5.18 -5.71 -11.13
C GLY A 15 4.63 -7.14 -11.14
N CYS A 16 5.08 -8.01 -10.25
CA CYS A 16 4.72 -9.45 -10.25
C CYS A 16 3.29 -9.76 -9.82
N LEU A 17 2.50 -8.76 -9.39
CA LEU A 17 1.11 -8.87 -8.93
C LEU A 17 0.89 -9.73 -7.67
N SER A 18 1.94 -10.25 -7.03
CA SER A 18 1.80 -11.07 -5.81
C SER A 18 1.02 -10.35 -4.71
N CYS A 19 1.22 -9.05 -4.54
CA CYS A 19 0.50 -8.23 -3.57
C CYS A 19 -1.01 -8.17 -3.87
N SER A 20 -1.40 -8.02 -5.15
CA SER A 20 -2.80 -7.99 -5.59
C SER A 20 -3.48 -9.34 -5.34
N VAL A 21 -2.84 -10.44 -5.74
CA VAL A 21 -3.37 -11.80 -5.55
C VAL A 21 -3.50 -12.14 -4.06
N ALA A 22 -2.47 -11.88 -3.27
CA ALA A 22 -2.48 -12.12 -1.84
C ALA A 22 -3.56 -11.30 -1.12
N CYS A 23 -3.76 -10.05 -1.51
CA CYS A 23 -4.82 -9.19 -0.99
C CYS A 23 -6.21 -9.78 -1.30
N LYS A 24 -6.43 -10.21 -2.55
CA LYS A 24 -7.71 -10.84 -2.95
C LYS A 24 -8.02 -12.08 -2.14
N THR A 25 -7.04 -12.94 -1.93
CA THR A 25 -7.21 -14.21 -1.21
C THR A 25 -7.55 -14.00 0.26
N VAL A 26 -6.85 -13.09 0.95
CA VAL A 26 -7.03 -12.89 2.40
C VAL A 26 -8.27 -12.06 2.71
N ASN A 27 -8.60 -11.09 1.85
CA ASN A 27 -9.71 -10.17 2.08
C ASN A 27 -10.98 -10.53 1.30
N ASN A 28 -10.99 -11.69 0.63
CA ASN A 28 -12.12 -12.18 -0.18
C ASN A 28 -12.64 -11.11 -1.16
N VAL A 29 -11.72 -10.41 -1.84
CA VAL A 29 -12.09 -9.35 -2.78
C VAL A 29 -12.73 -9.94 -4.03
N PRO A 30 -13.91 -9.48 -4.46
CA PRO A 30 -14.66 -10.05 -5.60
C PRO A 30 -13.85 -10.08 -6.90
N ILE A 31 -14.24 -10.98 -7.81
CA ILE A 31 -13.67 -11.03 -9.15
C ILE A 31 -13.95 -9.71 -9.88
N GLY A 32 -12.95 -9.18 -10.56
CA GLY A 32 -13.04 -7.89 -11.25
C GLY A 32 -12.66 -6.67 -10.40
N SER A 33 -12.68 -6.80 -9.06
CA SER A 33 -12.32 -5.72 -8.14
C SER A 33 -10.93 -5.93 -7.53
N PHE A 34 -10.26 -4.83 -7.16
CA PHE A 34 -8.93 -4.85 -6.55
C PHE A 34 -8.85 -3.82 -5.43
N TRP A 35 -8.29 -4.22 -4.29
CA TRP A 35 -7.92 -3.30 -3.21
C TRP A 35 -6.51 -2.75 -3.38
N ILE A 36 -5.68 -3.46 -4.14
CA ILE A 36 -4.37 -3.02 -4.58
C ILE A 36 -4.21 -3.34 -6.06
N GLU A 37 -3.93 -2.34 -6.84
CA GLU A 37 -3.70 -2.44 -8.28
C GLU A 37 -2.25 -2.04 -8.57
N VAL A 38 -1.56 -2.81 -9.41
CA VAL A 38 -0.18 -2.51 -9.79
C VAL A 38 -0.19 -1.84 -11.15
N LEU A 39 0.03 -0.54 -11.15
CA LEU A 39 0.08 0.27 -12.35
C LEU A 39 1.47 0.21 -12.97
N ARG A 40 1.52 0.08 -14.30
CA ARG A 40 2.75 0.28 -15.05
C ARG A 40 2.85 1.74 -15.46
N VAL A 41 3.90 2.41 -15.02
CA VAL A 41 4.20 3.80 -15.39
C VAL A 41 5.31 3.80 -16.43
N GLY A 42 5.06 4.48 -17.54
CA GLY A 42 5.97 4.49 -18.68
C GLY A 42 5.55 3.50 -19.80
N PRO A 43 6.36 3.40 -20.87
CA PRO A 43 7.72 3.94 -21.01
C PRO A 43 7.77 5.46 -21.20
N ASN A 44 8.57 6.14 -20.39
CA ASN A 44 8.86 7.55 -20.56
C ASN A 44 10.22 7.70 -21.26
N ILE A 45 10.29 8.54 -22.28
CA ILE A 45 11.55 8.86 -22.95
C ILE A 45 12.20 10.01 -22.16
N CYS A 46 13.32 9.73 -21.53
CA CYS A 46 14.07 10.73 -20.75
C CYS A 46 15.30 11.18 -21.51
N GLY A 47 15.49 12.49 -21.61
CA GLY A 47 16.64 13.14 -22.23
C GLY A 47 16.50 13.37 -23.75
N ASP A 48 17.41 14.20 -24.29
CA ASP A 48 17.47 14.55 -25.70
C ASP A 48 18.02 13.39 -26.55
N TYR A 49 17.26 13.01 -27.56
CA TYR A 49 17.69 12.04 -28.55
C TYR A 49 18.75 12.64 -29.49
N GLN A 50 20.03 12.47 -29.13
CA GLN A 50 21.17 12.87 -29.96
C GLN A 50 21.78 11.68 -30.71
N GLY A 51 20.96 10.86 -31.36
CA GLY A 51 21.43 9.69 -32.12
C GLY A 51 21.89 8.51 -31.25
N LYS A 52 21.77 8.57 -29.94
CA LYS A 52 21.98 7.46 -28.99
C LYS A 52 20.65 6.82 -28.66
N ARG A 53 20.67 5.56 -28.18
CA ARG A 53 19.42 4.92 -27.67
C ARG A 53 18.77 5.80 -26.61
N PRO A 54 17.46 6.11 -26.74
CA PRO A 54 16.77 6.91 -25.73
C PRO A 54 16.86 6.22 -24.37
N ASN A 55 17.06 7.00 -23.32
CA ASN A 55 16.91 6.49 -21.95
C ASN A 55 15.41 6.29 -21.71
N ILE A 56 15.00 5.06 -21.47
CA ILE A 56 13.59 4.71 -21.26
C ILE A 56 13.42 4.35 -19.79
N GLU A 57 12.57 5.10 -19.10
CA GLU A 57 12.18 4.79 -17.73
C GLU A 57 10.83 4.09 -17.71
N THR A 58 10.78 2.99 -16.99
CA THR A 58 9.54 2.26 -16.71
C THR A 58 9.62 1.72 -15.28
N TYR A 59 8.57 1.94 -14.52
CA TYR A 59 8.46 1.37 -13.17
C TYR A 59 7.04 0.88 -12.90
N PHE A 60 6.87 0.13 -11.80
CA PHE A 60 5.58 -0.36 -11.36
C PHE A 60 5.19 0.32 -10.05
N LEU A 61 3.96 0.82 -10.01
CA LEU A 61 3.40 1.52 -8.85
C LEU A 61 2.23 0.72 -8.28
N PRO A 62 2.41 0.01 -7.17
CA PRO A 62 1.30 -0.57 -6.44
C PRO A 62 0.45 0.54 -5.83
N MET A 63 -0.83 0.61 -6.22
CA MET A 63 -1.77 1.63 -5.79
C MET A 63 -2.86 1.02 -4.92
N GLN A 64 -2.98 1.50 -3.71
CA GLN A 64 -4.01 1.11 -2.73
C GLN A 64 -4.51 2.34 -1.97
N CYS A 65 -5.47 2.14 -1.05
CA CYS A 65 -5.95 3.23 -0.21
C CYS A 65 -4.80 3.85 0.59
N GLN A 66 -4.67 5.16 0.52
CA GLN A 66 -3.58 5.91 1.14
C GLN A 66 -3.81 6.19 2.64
N HIS A 67 -4.94 5.79 3.19
CA HIS A 67 -5.33 6.05 4.58
C HIS A 67 -5.01 7.49 5.03
N CYS A 68 -5.39 8.47 4.20
CA CYS A 68 -5.05 9.89 4.31
C CYS A 68 -5.27 10.45 5.71
N LYS A 69 -4.43 11.41 6.10
CA LYS A 69 -4.58 12.14 7.36
C LYS A 69 -5.83 13.03 7.35
N ASP A 70 -6.11 13.66 6.21
CA ASP A 70 -7.29 14.51 5.97
C ASP A 70 -8.17 13.88 4.88
N PRO A 71 -8.96 12.83 5.20
CA PRO A 71 -9.64 12.02 4.20
C PRO A 71 -10.93 12.66 3.69
N GLU A 72 -10.95 13.16 2.46
CA GLU A 72 -12.17 13.69 1.82
C GLU A 72 -13.30 12.66 1.79
N CYS A 73 -12.97 11.39 1.59
CA CYS A 73 -13.93 10.31 1.58
C CYS A 73 -14.67 10.07 2.92
N VAL A 74 -14.14 10.57 4.02
CA VAL A 74 -14.82 10.58 5.32
C VAL A 74 -15.74 11.80 5.42
N LYS A 75 -15.27 12.96 4.98
CA LYS A 75 -16.03 14.23 5.05
C LYS A 75 -17.32 14.18 4.23
N VAL A 76 -17.30 13.52 3.07
CA VAL A 76 -18.46 13.42 2.18
C VAL A 76 -19.42 12.29 2.53
N CYS A 77 -19.13 11.45 3.53
CA CYS A 77 -19.98 10.31 3.86
C CYS A 77 -21.21 10.74 4.68
N PRO A 78 -22.43 10.69 4.11
CA PRO A 78 -23.63 11.20 4.77
C PRO A 78 -24.06 10.36 5.98
N THR A 79 -23.67 9.08 6.03
CA THR A 79 -24.04 8.15 7.10
C THR A 79 -22.93 7.96 8.12
N GLY A 80 -21.75 8.56 7.92
CA GLY A 80 -20.58 8.31 8.74
C GLY A 80 -20.02 6.88 8.63
N ALA A 81 -20.44 6.11 7.62
CA ALA A 81 -19.91 4.77 7.37
C ALA A 81 -18.41 4.79 7.10
N SER A 82 -17.94 5.73 6.29
CA SER A 82 -16.50 5.97 6.12
C SER A 82 -16.01 6.83 7.27
N HIS A 83 -15.06 6.33 8.07
CA HIS A 83 -14.59 6.98 9.29
C HIS A 83 -13.10 6.75 9.53
N ILE A 84 -12.52 7.53 10.42
CA ILE A 84 -11.17 7.32 10.94
C ILE A 84 -11.28 6.41 12.16
N ALA A 85 -10.63 5.26 12.14
CA ALA A 85 -10.60 4.31 13.24
C ALA A 85 -9.63 4.78 14.35
N ALA A 86 -9.67 4.13 15.50
CA ALA A 86 -8.84 4.48 16.66
C ALA A 86 -7.32 4.34 16.39
N ASP A 87 -6.95 3.46 15.47
CA ASP A 87 -5.57 3.26 14.99
C ASP A 87 -5.15 4.26 13.89
N GLY A 88 -5.99 5.26 13.60
CA GLY A 88 -5.74 6.27 12.56
C GLY A 88 -5.94 5.76 11.13
N THR A 89 -6.39 4.53 10.93
CA THR A 89 -6.72 4.01 9.60
C THR A 89 -8.11 4.46 9.14
N ILE A 90 -8.31 4.57 7.83
CA ILE A 90 -9.64 4.86 7.28
C ILE A 90 -10.37 3.54 7.08
N GLN A 91 -11.54 3.41 7.71
CA GLN A 91 -12.37 2.22 7.64
C GLN A 91 -13.76 2.53 7.09
N ILE A 92 -14.50 1.48 6.75
CA ILE A 92 -15.90 1.55 6.32
C ILE A 92 -16.72 0.61 7.19
N ASP A 93 -17.68 1.17 7.89
CA ASP A 93 -18.72 0.38 8.59
C ASP A 93 -19.76 -0.05 7.55
N LYS A 94 -19.71 -1.33 7.17
CA LYS A 94 -20.62 -1.88 6.15
C LYS A 94 -22.08 -1.78 6.58
N SER A 95 -22.39 -1.82 7.88
CA SER A 95 -23.76 -1.74 8.39
C SER A 95 -24.40 -0.37 8.21
N LYS A 96 -23.58 0.69 8.11
CA LYS A 96 -24.01 2.07 7.89
C LYS A 96 -23.90 2.50 6.42
N CYS A 97 -23.19 1.72 5.60
CA CYS A 97 -22.96 2.07 4.21
C CYS A 97 -24.22 1.87 3.37
N ILE A 98 -24.65 2.92 2.69
CA ILE A 98 -25.83 2.89 1.79
C ILE A 98 -25.46 2.79 0.30
N GLY A 99 -24.19 2.59 -0.02
CA GLY A 99 -23.73 2.44 -1.41
C GLY A 99 -23.82 3.70 -2.27
N CYS A 100 -23.95 4.89 -1.70
CA CYS A 100 -24.16 6.14 -2.46
C CYS A 100 -22.98 6.59 -3.32
N GLN A 101 -21.80 5.99 -3.15
CA GLN A 101 -20.57 6.21 -3.91
C GLN A 101 -19.95 7.62 -3.81
N PHE A 102 -20.42 8.53 -2.96
CA PHE A 102 -19.81 9.85 -2.79
C PHE A 102 -18.34 9.74 -2.40
N CYS A 103 -17.98 8.79 -1.54
CA CYS A 103 -16.60 8.53 -1.15
C CYS A 103 -15.74 7.92 -2.28
N VAL A 104 -16.35 7.29 -3.27
CA VAL A 104 -15.67 6.82 -4.50
C VAL A 104 -15.29 8.01 -5.35
N MET A 105 -16.26 8.91 -5.62
CA MET A 105 -16.02 10.12 -6.41
C MET A 105 -15.08 11.12 -5.75
N ALA A 106 -15.09 11.18 -4.41
CA ALA A 106 -14.20 12.07 -3.65
C ALA A 106 -12.76 11.55 -3.51
N CYS A 107 -12.48 10.31 -3.90
CA CYS A 107 -11.14 9.74 -3.77
C CYS A 107 -10.26 10.12 -4.97
N PRO A 108 -9.20 10.93 -4.81
CA PRO A 108 -8.36 11.34 -5.93
C PRO A 108 -7.49 10.20 -6.49
N TYR A 109 -7.37 9.11 -5.73
CA TYR A 109 -6.55 7.95 -6.11
C TYR A 109 -7.35 6.82 -6.76
N ASN A 110 -8.68 6.96 -6.85
CA ASN A 110 -9.59 5.96 -7.43
C ASN A 110 -9.43 4.53 -6.84
N VAL A 111 -9.21 4.42 -5.54
CA VAL A 111 -8.94 3.15 -4.84
C VAL A 111 -10.14 2.64 -4.04
N ARG A 112 -11.33 3.06 -4.41
CA ARG A 112 -12.61 2.64 -3.83
C ARG A 112 -13.54 2.19 -4.92
N TYR A 113 -14.34 1.18 -4.66
CA TYR A 113 -15.36 0.70 -5.59
C TYR A 113 -16.64 0.29 -4.84
N LEU A 114 -17.74 0.23 -5.55
CA LEU A 114 -18.98 -0.36 -5.06
C LEU A 114 -18.89 -1.87 -5.24
N ASN A 115 -19.02 -2.62 -4.15
CA ASN A 115 -19.31 -4.05 -4.23
C ASN A 115 -20.81 -4.19 -4.56
N GLU A 116 -21.10 -4.65 -5.77
CA GLU A 116 -22.47 -4.74 -6.26
C GLU A 116 -23.28 -5.83 -5.57
N ASP A 117 -22.64 -6.89 -5.13
CA ASP A 117 -23.30 -8.00 -4.43
C ASP A 117 -23.77 -7.57 -3.03
N GLU A 118 -22.90 -6.90 -2.28
CA GLU A 118 -23.19 -6.42 -0.92
C GLU A 118 -23.82 -5.02 -0.91
N ARG A 119 -23.82 -4.29 -2.02
CA ARG A 119 -24.28 -2.90 -2.14
C ARG A 119 -23.56 -1.92 -1.22
N VAL A 120 -22.33 -2.19 -0.87
CA VAL A 120 -21.47 -1.35 -0.02
C VAL A 120 -20.18 -0.97 -0.73
N VAL A 121 -19.59 0.16 -0.33
CA VAL A 121 -18.29 0.55 -0.86
C VAL A 121 -17.20 -0.21 -0.13
N GLU A 122 -16.20 -0.67 -0.88
CA GLU A 122 -15.04 -1.36 -0.36
C GLU A 122 -13.73 -0.69 -0.77
N LYS A 123 -12.69 -0.98 -0.01
CA LYS A 123 -11.32 -0.52 -0.24
C LYS A 123 -10.33 -1.29 0.65
N CYS A 124 -9.03 -1.09 0.44
CA CYS A 124 -8.00 -1.58 1.34
C CYS A 124 -8.26 -1.15 2.79
N THR A 125 -8.25 -2.11 3.72
CA THR A 125 -8.43 -1.91 5.16
C THR A 125 -7.10 -1.84 5.92
N LEU A 126 -5.97 -1.89 5.22
CA LEU A 126 -4.63 -2.10 5.79
C LEU A 126 -4.49 -3.44 6.53
N CYS A 127 -5.34 -4.42 6.18
CA CYS A 127 -5.42 -5.72 6.84
C CYS A 127 -5.54 -5.59 8.38
N THR A 128 -6.45 -4.76 8.87
CA THR A 128 -6.62 -4.49 10.32
C THR A 128 -6.78 -5.76 11.14
N GLN A 129 -7.38 -6.82 10.58
CA GLN A 129 -7.49 -8.13 11.21
C GLN A 129 -6.12 -8.79 11.50
N LYS A 130 -5.08 -8.43 10.74
CA LYS A 130 -3.71 -8.91 10.91
C LYS A 130 -2.86 -7.92 11.72
N THR A 131 -2.93 -6.64 11.36
CA THR A 131 -2.13 -5.62 12.04
C THR A 131 -2.50 -5.45 13.51
N ALA A 132 -3.76 -5.67 13.88
CA ALA A 132 -4.19 -5.72 15.28
C ALA A 132 -3.56 -6.86 16.09
N GLN A 133 -3.08 -7.92 15.43
CA GLN A 133 -2.36 -9.03 16.02
C GLN A 133 -0.83 -8.86 15.93
N GLY A 134 -0.37 -7.70 15.48
CA GLY A 134 1.05 -7.44 15.25
C GLY A 134 1.63 -8.10 13.99
N GLU A 135 0.79 -8.64 13.11
CA GLU A 135 1.23 -9.21 11.84
C GLU A 135 1.36 -8.13 10.74
N LEU A 136 2.15 -8.44 9.73
CA LEU A 136 2.27 -7.58 8.55
C LEU A 136 1.01 -7.67 7.67
N PRO A 137 0.62 -6.56 7.00
CA PRO A 137 -0.37 -6.60 5.95
C PRO A 137 -0.01 -7.65 4.89
N GLN A 138 -1.00 -8.36 4.36
CA GLN A 138 -0.75 -9.50 3.47
C GLN A 138 0.04 -9.14 2.21
N CYS A 139 -0.20 -7.96 1.64
CA CYS A 139 0.54 -7.48 0.47
C CYS A 139 2.04 -7.28 0.77
N VAL A 140 2.39 -6.88 1.99
CA VAL A 140 3.77 -6.78 2.45
C VAL A 140 4.35 -8.17 2.73
N ALA A 141 3.60 -9.00 3.45
CA ALA A 141 4.03 -10.36 3.81
C ALA A 141 4.34 -11.23 2.57
N GLN A 142 3.58 -11.08 1.48
CA GLN A 142 3.74 -11.86 0.26
C GLN A 142 4.55 -11.17 -0.84
N CYS A 143 5.16 -10.03 -0.57
CA CYS A 143 5.97 -9.33 -1.56
C CYS A 143 7.25 -10.13 -1.88
N GLY A 144 7.27 -10.83 -3.01
CA GLY A 144 8.42 -11.64 -3.44
C GLY A 144 9.69 -10.82 -3.68
N GLY A 145 9.54 -9.58 -4.18
CA GLY A 145 10.65 -8.64 -4.42
C GLY A 145 11.14 -7.92 -3.17
N ARG A 146 10.46 -8.10 -2.02
CA ARG A 146 10.73 -7.32 -0.79
C ARG A 146 10.75 -5.81 -1.08
N ALA A 147 9.82 -5.37 -1.91
CA ALA A 147 9.67 -3.98 -2.30
C ALA A 147 8.70 -3.22 -1.38
N CYS A 148 7.78 -3.93 -0.70
CA CYS A 148 6.78 -3.33 0.18
C CYS A 148 7.18 -3.50 1.65
N PHE A 149 7.04 -2.42 2.42
CA PHE A 149 7.37 -2.33 3.84
C PHE A 149 6.19 -1.71 4.58
N PHE A 150 6.00 -2.10 5.82
CA PHE A 150 4.94 -1.60 6.69
C PHE A 150 5.54 -1.01 7.96
N GLY A 151 5.08 0.15 8.38
CA GLY A 151 5.55 0.84 9.57
C GLY A 151 4.67 2.01 9.96
N ASP A 152 5.10 2.74 10.97
CA ASP A 152 4.48 3.99 11.45
C ASP A 152 5.28 5.20 10.96
N LEU A 153 4.63 6.12 10.24
CA LEU A 153 5.28 7.32 9.72
C LEU A 153 5.82 8.25 10.82
N ASP A 154 5.20 8.27 11.99
CA ASP A 154 5.63 9.12 13.10
C ASP A 154 6.92 8.62 13.76
N GLU A 155 7.25 7.34 13.61
CA GLU A 155 8.47 6.73 14.14
C GLU A 155 9.65 6.79 13.16
N GLY A 156 9.44 7.33 11.96
CA GLY A 156 10.46 7.46 10.92
C GLY A 156 10.64 6.19 10.08
N ILE A 157 11.62 6.22 9.16
CA ILE A 157 11.82 5.16 8.15
C ILE A 157 12.36 3.87 8.77
N ASP A 158 13.12 3.98 9.85
CA ASP A 158 13.81 2.83 10.45
C ASP A 158 12.89 1.80 11.10
N ASN A 159 11.61 2.16 11.31
CA ASN A 159 10.61 1.21 11.81
C ASN A 159 9.90 0.44 10.70
N PHE A 160 10.10 0.79 9.43
CA PHE A 160 9.46 0.10 8.32
C PHE A 160 10.07 -1.29 8.09
N GLU A 161 9.23 -2.30 8.11
CA GLU A 161 9.61 -3.71 8.09
C GLU A 161 8.96 -4.49 6.95
N CYS A 162 9.67 -5.52 6.48
CA CYS A 162 9.13 -6.55 5.60
C CYS A 162 9.59 -7.94 6.08
N PRO A 163 9.05 -9.04 5.55
CA PRO A 163 9.54 -10.37 5.89
C PRO A 163 11.03 -10.54 5.55
N ALA A 164 11.80 -11.17 6.42
CA ALA A 164 13.20 -11.46 6.19
C ALA A 164 13.41 -12.35 4.94
N ASN A 165 14.54 -12.16 4.27
CA ASN A 165 14.93 -13.01 3.16
C ASN A 165 15.83 -14.15 3.66
N PRO A 166 15.36 -15.39 3.70
CA PRO A 166 16.12 -16.51 4.24
C PRO A 166 17.42 -16.81 3.48
N THR A 167 17.49 -16.40 2.20
CA THR A 167 18.67 -16.67 1.36
C THR A 167 19.79 -15.66 1.52
N LYS A 168 19.52 -14.44 2.05
CA LYS A 168 20.53 -13.40 2.24
C LYS A 168 21.17 -13.37 3.63
N GLN A 169 20.49 -13.92 4.61
CA GLN A 169 21.04 -14.07 5.97
C GLN A 169 21.82 -15.38 6.05
N GLY A 170 22.97 -15.42 5.40
CA GLY A 170 23.89 -16.56 5.52
C GLY A 170 24.16 -16.87 6.99
N LYS A 171 23.58 -17.93 7.51
CA LYS A 171 23.58 -18.53 8.85
C LYS A 171 22.51 -17.97 9.80
N GLY A 172 21.46 -18.73 10.05
CA GLY A 172 20.75 -18.71 11.31
C GLY A 172 19.25 -18.47 11.31
N VAL A 173 18.58 -18.20 10.19
CA VAL A 173 17.12 -18.21 10.20
C VAL A 173 16.66 -19.61 9.80
N SER A 174 16.12 -20.36 10.76
CA SER A 174 15.45 -21.63 10.49
C SER A 174 14.28 -21.39 9.54
N TYR A 175 13.98 -22.36 8.68
CA TYR A 175 12.78 -22.32 7.83
C TYR A 175 11.51 -22.18 8.65
N ASP A 176 11.50 -22.66 9.88
CA ASP A 176 10.38 -22.60 10.82
C ASP A 176 10.17 -21.18 11.39
N ASP A 177 11.23 -20.35 11.41
CA ASP A 177 11.17 -18.96 11.88
C ASP A 177 10.85 -17.96 10.78
N VAL A 178 10.94 -18.35 9.50
CA VAL A 178 10.71 -17.48 8.32
C VAL A 178 9.37 -16.73 8.35
N PRO A 179 8.24 -17.32 8.79
CA PRO A 179 6.95 -16.62 8.85
C PRO A 179 6.97 -15.38 9.75
N ASN A 180 7.82 -15.40 10.79
CA ASN A 180 7.88 -14.36 11.82
C ASN A 180 9.13 -13.49 11.75
N ALA A 181 10.15 -13.92 11.02
CA ALA A 181 11.38 -13.15 10.87
C ALA A 181 11.14 -11.91 10.01
N ARG A 182 11.54 -10.76 10.53
CA ARG A 182 11.42 -9.45 9.88
C ARG A 182 12.76 -8.81 9.66
N GLN A 183 12.84 -7.97 8.66
CA GLN A 183 14.01 -7.15 8.36
C GLN A 183 13.56 -5.70 8.16
N LYS A 184 14.34 -4.76 8.63
CA LYS A 184 14.07 -3.34 8.47
C LYS A 184 14.46 -2.87 7.08
N TYR A 185 13.84 -1.78 6.65
CA TYR A 185 14.20 -1.14 5.39
C TYR A 185 15.67 -0.73 5.36
N SER A 186 16.18 -0.15 6.43
CA SER A 186 17.57 0.24 6.61
C SER A 186 18.60 -0.91 6.44
N ASP A 187 18.19 -2.15 6.71
CA ASP A 187 19.08 -3.32 6.57
C ASP A 187 19.24 -3.76 5.10
N ILE A 188 18.32 -3.35 4.23
CA ILE A 188 18.20 -3.84 2.86
C ILE A 188 18.54 -2.77 1.84
N ALA A 189 18.12 -1.54 2.09
CA ALA A 189 18.32 -0.41 1.20
C ALA A 189 19.78 0.07 1.25
N LYS A 190 20.26 0.55 0.10
CA LYS A 190 21.40 1.49 0.12
C LYS A 190 20.92 2.72 0.89
N PRO A 191 21.83 3.49 1.53
CA PRO A 191 21.42 4.71 2.19
C PRO A 191 20.67 5.61 1.19
N TYR A 192 19.36 5.68 1.36
CA TYR A 192 18.53 6.63 0.65
C TYR A 192 18.58 7.96 1.41
N ASP A 193 18.72 9.03 0.68
CA ASP A 193 18.46 10.36 1.22
C ASP A 193 16.93 10.48 1.40
N ALA A 194 16.49 11.09 2.49
CA ALA A 194 15.07 11.38 2.70
C ALA A 194 14.46 12.25 1.57
N SER A 195 15.30 12.96 0.82
CA SER A 195 14.92 13.72 -0.38
C SER A 195 14.52 12.84 -1.56
N ASP A 196 14.89 11.55 -1.57
CA ASP A 196 14.52 10.59 -2.63
C ASP A 196 13.10 10.02 -2.41
N MET A 197 12.50 10.28 -1.27
CA MET A 197 11.16 9.80 -0.95
C MET A 197 10.12 10.69 -1.60
N GLN A 198 9.32 10.10 -2.48
CA GLN A 198 8.23 10.79 -3.16
C GLN A 198 6.89 10.36 -2.58
N HIS A 199 6.07 11.33 -2.24
CA HIS A 199 4.67 11.11 -1.91
C HIS A 199 3.81 11.17 -3.17
N LEU A 200 2.69 10.47 -3.17
CA LEU A 200 1.65 10.68 -4.16
C LEU A 200 1.20 12.15 -4.11
N PRO A 201 0.70 12.71 -5.24
CA PRO A 201 0.24 14.08 -5.29
C PRO A 201 -0.71 14.40 -4.13
N ASN A 202 -0.33 15.39 -3.33
CA ASN A 202 -1.16 15.86 -2.22
C ASN A 202 -2.12 16.94 -2.73
N VAL A 203 -3.39 16.57 -2.88
CA VAL A 203 -4.46 17.49 -3.27
C VAL A 203 -5.25 18.01 -2.06
N GLY A 204 -4.59 18.11 -0.90
CA GLY A 204 -5.16 18.58 0.36
C GLY A 204 -5.57 17.47 1.33
N ASN A 205 -5.41 16.22 0.96
CA ASN A 205 -5.85 15.05 1.73
C ASN A 205 -4.72 14.34 2.50
N ASN A 206 -3.48 14.83 2.39
CA ASN A 206 -2.29 14.32 3.08
C ASN A 206 -2.19 12.78 3.02
N PRO A 207 -1.81 12.20 1.87
CA PRO A 207 -1.69 10.76 1.71
C PRO A 207 -0.60 10.22 2.64
N LYS A 208 -0.83 9.03 3.22
CA LYS A 208 0.11 8.40 4.15
C LYS A 208 1.09 7.43 3.50
N PHE A 209 0.84 7.01 2.26
CA PHE A 209 1.73 6.08 1.57
C PHE A 209 2.84 6.83 0.82
N LEU A 210 4.02 6.25 0.87
CA LEU A 210 5.26 6.72 0.25
C LEU A 210 5.61 5.87 -0.96
#